data_7b1f66673d9ad6060b1f9cf08b294bbb
#
_entry.id   7b1f66673d9ad6060b1f9cf08b294bbb
#
_cell.length_a   1.000
_cell.length_b   1.000
_cell.length_c   1.000
_cell.angle_alpha   90.00
_cell.angle_beta   90.00
_cell.angle_gamma   90.00
#
_symmetry.space_group_name_H-M   'P 1'
#
loop_
_entity.id
_entity.type
_entity.pdbx_description
1 polymer ?
#
loop_
_entity_poly.entity_id
_entity_poly.type
_entity_poly.pdbx_seq_one_letter_code
_entity_poly.pdbx_strand_id
1 'polypeptide(L)'
;MKNTTNVAVIGNKNWQNRRKVQETLQGLKNKFDEVVIVGAGGSGGANSMIRKYALEFGMNYKEYNPSYSGYNLYSAMPKTYYGKSYHFSQLHHRMKLIAQNCDYMIIMTNESTLDPFLKTAYSNINKQNKPVVLLG
;
A
#
# COMPACT_ATOMS: atom_id res chain seq x y z
N MET A 1 26.66 -2.30 -3.25
CA MET A 1 25.50 -2.30 -2.36
C MET A 1 24.24 -1.97 -3.14
N LYS A 2 23.25 -2.86 -3.09
CA LYS A 2 21.98 -2.61 -3.79
C LYS A 2 21.14 -1.63 -2.99
N ASN A 3 20.56 -0.66 -3.69
CA ASN A 3 19.63 0.29 -3.07
C ASN A 3 18.22 -0.25 -3.19
N THR A 4 17.64 -0.63 -2.06
CA THR A 4 16.26 -1.07 -2.01
C THR A 4 15.35 0.14 -1.82
N THR A 5 14.36 0.29 -2.70
CA THR A 5 13.37 1.36 -2.61
C THR A 5 12.02 0.74 -2.20
N ASN A 6 11.46 1.26 -1.12
CA ASN A 6 10.14 0.84 -0.64
C ASN A 6 9.11 1.83 -1.15
N VAL A 7 8.21 1.36 -2.02
CA VAL A 7 7.16 2.20 -2.61
C VAL A 7 5.82 1.74 -2.09
N ALA A 8 5.14 2.60 -1.35
CA ALA A 8 3.78 2.31 -0.93
C ALA A 8 2.83 2.57 -2.09
N VAL A 9 2.03 1.58 -2.42
CA VAL A 9 1.00 1.71 -3.45
C VAL A 9 -0.32 1.30 -2.81
N ILE A 10 -1.20 2.26 -2.65
CA ILE A 10 -2.51 2.07 -2.02
C ILE A 10 -3.57 2.78 -2.87
N GLY A 11 -4.83 2.50 -2.61
CA GLY A 11 -5.89 3.15 -3.37
C GLY A 11 -7.26 2.86 -2.80
N ASN A 12 -8.28 3.43 -3.45
CA ASN A 12 -9.63 3.33 -2.92
C ASN A 12 -10.27 1.98 -3.24
N LYS A 13 -11.24 1.62 -2.42
CA LYS A 13 -11.92 0.32 -2.48
C LYS A 13 -12.82 0.17 -3.71
N ASN A 14 -13.16 1.27 -4.37
CA ASN A 14 -14.01 1.28 -5.55
C ASN A 14 -13.23 1.34 -6.86
N TRP A 15 -11.91 1.25 -6.79
CA TRP A 15 -11.05 1.30 -7.96
C TRP A 15 -11.26 0.07 -8.84
N GLN A 16 -11.42 0.28 -10.15
CA GLN A 16 -11.68 -0.80 -11.10
C GLN A 16 -10.70 -0.84 -12.28
N ASN A 17 -9.83 0.15 -12.39
CA ASN A 17 -8.92 0.24 -13.52
C ASN A 17 -7.68 -0.64 -13.32
N ARG A 18 -7.79 -1.89 -13.74
CA ARG A 18 -6.70 -2.89 -13.63
C ARG A 18 -5.48 -2.49 -14.43
N ARG A 19 -5.70 -1.97 -15.63
CA ARG A 19 -4.62 -1.59 -16.53
C ARG A 19 -3.71 -0.54 -15.89
N LYS A 20 -4.31 0.44 -15.20
CA LYS A 20 -3.53 1.47 -14.51
C LYS A 20 -2.66 0.88 -13.42
N VAL A 21 -3.17 -0.09 -12.67
CA VAL A 21 -2.40 -0.79 -11.64
C VAL A 21 -1.22 -1.52 -12.28
N GLN A 22 -1.48 -2.27 -13.36
CA GLN A 22 -0.45 -3.03 -14.06
C GLN A 22 0.64 -2.11 -14.61
N GLU A 23 0.26 -1.03 -15.27
CA GLU A 23 1.20 -0.07 -15.83
C GLU A 23 2.05 0.59 -14.74
N THR A 24 1.43 0.96 -13.63
CA THR A 24 2.12 1.59 -12.52
C THR A 24 3.17 0.66 -11.91
N LEU A 25 2.78 -0.59 -11.61
CA LEU A 25 3.70 -1.57 -11.03
C LEU A 25 4.81 -1.93 -11.99
N GLN A 26 4.51 -2.12 -13.26
CA GLN A 26 5.51 -2.43 -14.27
C GLN A 26 6.51 -1.28 -14.42
N GLY A 27 6.02 -0.04 -14.37
CA GLY A 27 6.87 1.14 -14.41
C GLY A 27 7.83 1.21 -13.24
N LEU A 28 7.36 0.86 -12.04
CA LEU A 28 8.20 0.81 -10.84
C LEU A 28 9.26 -0.28 -10.96
N LYS A 29 8.88 -1.45 -11.47
CA LYS A 29 9.82 -2.55 -11.66
C LYS A 29 10.94 -2.18 -12.63
N ASN A 30 10.61 -1.42 -13.67
CA ASN A 30 11.59 -1.01 -14.67
C ASN A 30 12.46 0.15 -14.21
N LYS A 31 11.95 0.99 -13.31
CA LYS A 31 12.64 2.20 -12.86
C LYS A 31 13.68 1.94 -11.78
N PHE A 32 13.42 1.02 -10.87
CA PHE A 32 14.27 0.78 -9.71
C PHE A 32 15.00 -0.57 -9.83
N ASP A 33 16.25 -0.61 -9.40
CA ASP A 33 17.04 -1.84 -9.38
C ASP A 33 16.42 -2.88 -8.46
N GLU A 34 15.99 -2.44 -7.28
CA GLU A 34 15.36 -3.31 -6.31
C GLU A 34 14.22 -2.53 -5.65
N VAL A 35 12.99 -2.95 -5.90
CA VAL A 35 11.80 -2.29 -5.37
C VAL A 35 10.97 -3.28 -4.55
N VAL A 36 10.50 -2.80 -3.40
CA VAL A 36 9.54 -3.52 -2.57
C VAL A 36 8.23 -2.74 -2.60
N ILE A 37 7.16 -3.40 -3.02
CA ILE A 37 5.83 -2.79 -2.99
C ILE A 37 5.26 -2.98 -1.60
N VAL A 38 4.87 -1.87 -0.98
CA VAL A 38 4.26 -1.86 0.35
C VAL A 38 2.78 -1.60 0.16
N GLY A 39 1.96 -2.58 0.50
CA GLY A 39 0.51 -2.49 0.30
C GLY A 39 -0.26 -2.49 1.62
N ALA A 40 -1.56 -2.27 1.50
CA ALA A 40 -2.46 -2.22 2.64
C ALA A 40 -3.17 -3.56 2.91
N GLY A 41 -3.13 -4.46 1.94
CA GLY A 41 -3.92 -5.69 2.03
C GLY A 41 -5.41 -5.40 1.87
N GLY A 42 -6.22 -6.43 2.05
CA GLY A 42 -7.66 -6.29 1.95
C GLY A 42 -8.24 -7.03 0.76
N SER A 43 -9.56 -7.03 0.66
CA SER A 43 -10.30 -7.90 -0.23
C SER A 43 -11.02 -7.16 -1.36
N GLY A 44 -10.59 -6.02 -1.80
CA GLY A 44 -11.26 -5.34 -2.90
C GLY A 44 -10.58 -4.07 -3.35
N GLY A 45 -10.99 -3.61 -4.51
CA GLY A 45 -10.52 -2.36 -5.08
C GLY A 45 -9.05 -2.35 -5.42
N ALA A 46 -8.44 -1.18 -5.34
CA ALA A 46 -7.03 -0.99 -5.72
C ALA A 46 -6.09 -1.87 -4.90
N ASN A 47 -6.30 -1.97 -3.60
CA ASN A 47 -5.38 -2.70 -2.72
C ASN A 47 -5.29 -4.18 -3.09
N SER A 48 -6.41 -4.79 -3.44
CA SER A 48 -6.46 -6.19 -3.90
C SER A 48 -5.72 -6.37 -5.23
N MET A 49 -5.92 -5.46 -6.16
CA MET A 49 -5.26 -5.49 -7.48
C MET A 49 -3.76 -5.29 -7.36
N ILE A 50 -3.33 -4.37 -6.49
CA ILE A 50 -1.91 -4.08 -6.25
C ILE A 50 -1.21 -5.35 -5.77
N ARG A 51 -1.78 -6.03 -4.80
CA ARG A 51 -1.24 -7.30 -4.31
C ARG A 51 -1.16 -8.34 -5.41
N LYS A 52 -2.27 -8.53 -6.12
CA LYS A 52 -2.36 -9.52 -7.19
C LYS A 52 -1.28 -9.32 -8.25
N TYR A 53 -1.16 -8.11 -8.77
CA TYR A 53 -0.23 -7.86 -9.86
C TYR A 53 1.22 -7.74 -9.41
N ALA A 54 1.48 -7.25 -8.20
CA ALA A 54 2.83 -7.26 -7.67
C ALA A 54 3.37 -8.70 -7.60
N LEU A 55 2.56 -9.63 -7.10
CA LEU A 55 2.94 -11.04 -7.03
C LEU A 55 3.03 -11.67 -8.41
N GLU A 56 2.11 -11.35 -9.30
CA GLU A 56 2.10 -11.85 -10.67
C GLU A 56 3.35 -11.44 -11.45
N PHE A 57 3.83 -10.22 -11.21
CA PHE A 57 5.03 -9.70 -11.86
C PHE A 57 6.32 -10.09 -11.16
N GLY A 58 6.24 -10.92 -10.13
CA GLY A 58 7.42 -11.38 -9.40
C GLY A 58 8.11 -10.31 -8.59
N MET A 59 7.38 -9.28 -8.18
CA MET A 59 7.92 -8.19 -7.38
C MET A 59 7.94 -8.56 -5.90
N ASN A 60 8.88 -8.01 -5.16
CA ASN A 60 8.87 -8.13 -3.71
C ASN A 60 7.69 -7.33 -3.16
N TYR A 61 6.91 -7.97 -2.30
CA TYR A 61 5.67 -7.38 -1.78
C TYR A 61 5.52 -7.67 -0.30
N LYS A 62 5.11 -6.65 0.45
CA LYS A 62 4.70 -6.82 1.84
C LYS A 62 3.49 -5.91 2.11
N GLU A 63 2.68 -6.29 3.08
CA GLU A 63 1.47 -5.55 3.38
C GLU A 63 1.29 -5.32 4.88
N TYR A 64 0.72 -4.15 5.19
CA TYR A 64 0.30 -3.81 6.54
C TYR A 64 -1.21 -4.07 6.64
N ASN A 65 -1.58 -5.34 6.58
CA ASN A 65 -2.98 -5.73 6.71
C ASN A 65 -3.47 -5.47 8.14
N PRO A 66 -4.78 -5.25 8.32
CA PRO A 66 -5.31 -4.86 9.65
C PRO A 66 -5.07 -5.93 10.71
N SER A 67 -4.89 -5.50 11.96
CA SER A 67 -4.63 -6.41 13.06
C SER A 67 -5.78 -7.37 13.37
N TYR A 68 -7.00 -7.06 12.93
CA TYR A 68 -8.14 -7.98 13.08
C TYR A 68 -8.17 -9.05 11.98
N SER A 69 -7.36 -8.92 10.95
CA SER A 69 -7.26 -9.93 9.89
C SER A 69 -6.21 -10.98 10.29
N GLY A 70 -6.15 -12.08 9.54
CA GLY A 70 -5.18 -13.12 9.80
C GLY A 70 -3.79 -12.77 9.32
N TYR A 71 -2.79 -13.28 10.02
CA TYR A 71 -1.40 -13.23 9.56
C TYR A 71 -1.26 -14.05 8.28
N ASN A 72 -0.55 -13.53 7.31
CA ASN A 72 -0.27 -14.25 6.07
C ASN A 72 1.20 -14.08 5.66
N LEU A 73 1.59 -14.76 4.59
CA LEU A 73 2.98 -14.80 4.13
C LEU A 73 3.58 -13.42 3.84
N TYR A 74 2.74 -12.47 3.49
CA TYR A 74 3.17 -11.12 3.11
C TYR A 74 3.01 -10.09 4.21
N SER A 75 2.51 -10.49 5.38
CA SER A 75 2.28 -9.58 6.50
C SER A 75 3.59 -8.96 6.97
N ALA A 76 3.62 -7.62 7.04
CA ALA A 76 4.81 -6.87 7.44
C ALA A 76 5.02 -6.85 8.94
N MET A 77 3.94 -6.99 9.72
CA MET A 77 4.00 -6.97 11.18
C MET A 77 4.16 -8.37 11.74
N PRO A 78 4.69 -8.50 12.96
CA PRO A 78 4.82 -9.83 13.60
C PRO A 78 3.48 -10.52 13.78
N LYS A 79 3.50 -11.85 13.81
CA LYS A 79 2.30 -12.67 13.97
C LYS A 79 1.46 -12.24 15.19
N THR A 80 2.11 -11.82 16.26
CA THR A 80 1.45 -11.37 17.48
C THR A 80 0.62 -10.10 17.33
N TYR A 81 0.84 -9.36 16.25
CA TYR A 81 0.06 -8.16 15.95
C TYR A 81 -1.36 -8.50 15.48
N TYR A 82 -1.56 -9.71 14.97
CA TYR A 82 -2.80 -10.12 14.30
C TYR A 82 -3.73 -10.92 15.23
N GLY A 83 -4.97 -11.11 14.76
CA GLY A 83 -5.97 -11.87 15.50
C GLY A 83 -6.71 -11.07 16.56
N LYS A 84 -6.73 -9.76 16.42
CA LYS A 84 -7.38 -8.86 17.40
C LYS A 84 -8.78 -8.49 16.93
N SER A 85 -9.61 -8.01 17.89
CA SER A 85 -10.95 -7.55 17.58
C SER A 85 -10.90 -6.34 16.65
N TYR A 86 -11.92 -6.22 15.80
CA TYR A 86 -12.04 -5.09 14.89
C TYR A 86 -12.13 -3.78 15.65
N HIS A 87 -11.36 -2.80 15.21
CA HIS A 87 -11.38 -1.44 15.73
C HIS A 87 -11.09 -0.49 14.59
N PHE A 88 -11.95 0.50 14.41
CA PHE A 88 -11.82 1.50 13.38
C PHE A 88 -10.45 2.19 13.41
N SER A 89 -9.93 2.47 14.60
CA SER A 89 -8.64 3.13 14.77
C SER A 89 -7.46 2.32 14.20
N GLN A 90 -7.60 1.01 14.08
CA GLN A 90 -6.55 0.15 13.53
C GLN A 90 -6.35 0.39 12.03
N LEU A 91 -7.41 0.75 11.33
CA LEU A 91 -7.32 1.06 9.90
C LEU A 91 -6.52 2.34 9.67
N HIS A 92 -6.69 3.33 10.51
CA HIS A 92 -5.89 4.55 10.47
C HIS A 92 -4.44 4.30 10.90
N HIS A 93 -4.24 3.48 11.91
CA HIS A 93 -2.91 3.12 12.39
C HIS A 93 -2.13 2.39 11.29
N ARG A 94 -2.76 1.50 10.57
CA ARG A 94 -2.17 0.81 9.43
C ARG A 94 -1.64 1.79 8.38
N MET A 95 -2.43 2.80 8.06
CA MET A 95 -2.03 3.81 7.07
C MET A 95 -0.83 4.62 7.55
N LYS A 96 -0.76 4.90 8.84
CA LYS A 96 0.39 5.56 9.45
C LYS A 96 1.65 4.70 9.32
N LEU A 97 1.54 3.40 9.59
CA LEU A 97 2.67 2.47 9.47
C LEU A 97 3.16 2.39 8.03
N ILE A 98 2.27 2.36 7.07
CA ILE A 98 2.63 2.36 5.65
C ILE A 98 3.45 3.62 5.31
N ALA A 99 2.97 4.79 5.72
CA ALA A 99 3.66 6.05 5.48
C ALA A 99 5.04 6.09 6.14
N GLN A 100 5.17 5.51 7.32
CA GLN A 100 6.45 5.46 8.03
C GLN A 100 7.47 4.52 7.39
N ASN A 101 7.00 3.50 6.68
CA ASN A 101 7.84 2.42 6.19
C ASN A 101 7.99 2.38 4.67
N CYS A 102 7.84 3.52 4.02
CA CYS A 102 8.07 3.64 2.58
C CYS A 102 8.95 4.85 2.29
N ASP A 103 9.56 4.83 1.12
CA ASP A 103 10.38 5.94 0.65
C ASP A 103 9.55 6.95 -0.12
N TYR A 104 8.56 6.49 -0.88
CA TYR A 104 7.51 7.36 -1.41
C TYR A 104 6.22 6.57 -1.62
N MET A 105 5.14 7.30 -1.90
CA MET A 105 3.80 6.73 -1.92
C MET A 105 3.07 7.09 -3.21
N ILE A 106 2.33 6.12 -3.74
CA ILE A 106 1.40 6.31 -4.85
C ILE A 106 0.01 5.98 -4.32
N ILE A 107 -0.92 6.92 -4.46
CA ILE A 107 -2.31 6.72 -4.08
C ILE A 107 -3.16 6.69 -5.35
N MET A 108 -3.79 5.56 -5.61
CA MET A 108 -4.65 5.37 -6.78
C MET A 108 -6.09 5.69 -6.40
N THR A 109 -6.58 6.80 -6.91
CA THR A 109 -7.92 7.26 -6.59
C THR A 109 -8.52 8.01 -7.77
N ASN A 110 -9.79 7.72 -8.06
CA ASN A 110 -10.58 8.43 -9.06
C ASN A 110 -11.67 9.29 -8.43
N GLU A 111 -11.58 9.52 -7.12
CA GLU A 111 -12.54 10.33 -6.39
C GLU A 111 -12.00 11.74 -6.17
N SER A 112 -12.89 12.72 -6.13
CA SER A 112 -12.51 14.14 -5.93
C SER A 112 -11.97 14.40 -4.52
N THR A 113 -12.36 13.58 -3.55
CA THR A 113 -11.87 13.66 -2.17
C THR A 113 -11.36 12.30 -1.74
N LEU A 114 -10.30 12.27 -0.96
CA LEU A 114 -9.75 11.03 -0.41
C LEU A 114 -10.70 10.51 0.68
N ASP A 115 -10.87 9.18 0.75
CA ASP A 115 -11.56 8.59 1.89
C ASP A 115 -10.73 8.80 3.16
N PRO A 116 -11.34 8.59 4.35
CA PRO A 116 -10.64 8.89 5.62
C PRO A 116 -9.31 8.15 5.80
N PHE A 117 -9.19 6.92 5.29
CA PHE A 117 -7.97 6.14 5.46
C PHE A 117 -6.87 6.62 4.51
N LEU A 118 -7.22 6.90 3.26
CA LEU A 118 -6.28 7.47 2.31
C LEU A 118 -5.83 8.87 2.74
N LYS A 119 -6.74 9.63 3.35
CA LYS A 119 -6.43 10.94 3.92
C LYS A 119 -5.39 10.83 5.03
N THR A 120 -5.52 9.84 5.89
CA THR A 120 -4.55 9.57 6.96
C THR A 120 -3.18 9.25 6.37
N ALA A 121 -3.13 8.39 5.35
CA ALA A 121 -1.89 8.07 4.67
C ALA A 121 -1.24 9.30 4.05
N TYR A 122 -2.03 10.08 3.32
CA TYR A 122 -1.57 11.31 2.66
C TYR A 122 -1.00 12.31 3.67
N SER A 123 -1.72 12.53 4.77
CA SER A 123 -1.29 13.45 5.83
C SER A 123 0.02 12.99 6.46
N ASN A 124 0.15 11.71 6.76
CA ASN A 124 1.35 11.18 7.41
C ASN A 124 2.57 11.21 6.48
N ILE A 125 2.40 10.91 5.20
CA ILE A 125 3.51 10.94 4.25
C ILE A 125 4.02 12.39 4.06
N ASN A 126 3.12 13.36 4.04
CA ASN A 126 3.49 14.77 3.93
C ASN A 126 4.23 15.26 5.17
N LYS A 127 3.82 14.84 6.36
CA LYS A 127 4.50 15.20 7.59
C LYS A 127 5.95 14.70 7.64
N GLN A 128 6.23 13.64 6.92
CA GLN A 128 7.57 13.06 6.85
C GLN A 128 8.38 13.60 5.68
N ASN A 129 7.86 14.55 4.94
CA ASN A 129 8.50 15.17 3.78
C ASN A 129 8.90 14.14 2.71
N LYS A 130 8.12 13.08 2.56
CA LYS A 130 8.32 12.07 1.53
C LYS A 130 7.45 12.37 0.32
N PRO A 131 7.90 12.04 -0.90
CA PRO A 131 7.09 12.27 -2.10
C PRO A 131 5.81 11.44 -2.10
N VAL A 132 4.74 12.01 -2.62
CA VAL A 132 3.46 11.32 -2.81
C VAL A 132 2.85 11.74 -4.13
N VAL A 133 2.30 10.79 -4.86
CA VAL A 133 1.65 11.01 -6.16
C VAL A 133 0.23 10.46 -6.08
N LEU A 134 -0.73 11.26 -6.56
CA LEU A 134 -2.12 10.83 -6.70
C LEU A 134 -2.36 10.49 -8.17
N LEU A 135 -2.79 9.26 -8.44
CA LEU A 135 -3.10 8.80 -9.79
C LEU A 135 -4.59 8.50 -9.92
N GLY A 136 -5.20 9.07 -10.94
CA GLY A 136 -6.60 8.84 -11.23
C GLY A 136 -6.86 8.00 -12.48
#